data_6a5896025c73c809791731b6002dbd28
#
_entry.id   6a5896025c73c809791731b6002dbd28
#
_cell.length_a   1.000
_cell.length_b   1.000
_cell.length_c   1.000
_cell.angle_alpha   90.00
_cell.angle_beta   90.00
_cell.angle_gamma   90.00
#
_symmetry.space_group_name_H-M   'P 1'
#
loop_
_entity.id
_entity.type
_entity.pdbx_description
1 polymer ?
#
loop_
_entity_poly.entity_id
_entity_poly.type
_entity_poly.pdbx_seq_one_letter_code
_entity_poly.pdbx_strand_id
1 'polypeptide(L)'
;MNSYTLKKVNGTPDWASLPAAQISIPYGGEGTVQAWGQLAWDETGIFVNLHAKEEFIRCEELEPLSPVCEDSCLEFFIRPTEALNYFNFEYNFACNVYLGYGTGPKDLIRLMMHDQKATFQPKSYKTEDGWGVTYHIPFTFIRLFFPDFKAYEGLKFYGNFYRSGEKAASPFGMSWNPIDPSGTTFHCPAFYGQLILGGE
;
A
#
# COMPACT_ATOMS: atom_id res chain seq x y z
N MET A 1 10.80 8.93 11.96
CA MET A 1 9.49 8.70 11.31
C MET A 1 9.45 9.50 10.03
N ASN A 2 9.26 8.86 8.91
CA ASN A 2 9.11 9.51 7.61
C ASN A 2 7.75 10.21 7.52
N SER A 3 7.66 11.22 6.67
CA SER A 3 6.39 11.93 6.40
C SER A 3 6.18 12.07 4.90
N TYR A 4 4.94 11.96 4.44
CA TYR A 4 4.53 12.13 3.05
C TYR A 4 3.27 12.98 2.98
N THR A 5 3.30 14.03 2.18
CA THR A 5 2.12 14.88 1.94
C THR A 5 1.46 14.49 0.63
N LEU A 6 0.22 14.05 0.70
CA LEU A 6 -0.61 13.73 -0.45
C LEU A 6 -1.07 15.01 -1.11
N LYS A 7 -0.77 15.20 -2.38
CA LYS A 7 -1.30 16.35 -3.14
C LYS A 7 -2.79 16.15 -3.42
N LYS A 8 -3.59 17.20 -3.24
CA LYS A 8 -4.99 17.21 -3.69
C LYS A 8 -5.00 17.32 -5.22
N VAL A 9 -5.82 16.51 -5.87
CA VAL A 9 -5.93 16.48 -7.32
C VAL A 9 -7.39 16.63 -7.75
N ASN A 10 -7.58 17.08 -8.98
CA ASN A 10 -8.90 17.15 -9.60
C ASN A 10 -8.94 16.15 -10.76
N GLY A 11 -9.49 14.96 -10.48
CA GLY A 11 -9.53 13.84 -11.42
C GLY A 11 -8.31 12.91 -11.35
N THR A 12 -7.90 12.34 -12.46
CA THR A 12 -6.80 11.36 -12.50
C THR A 12 -5.45 12.00 -12.15
N PRO A 13 -4.69 11.44 -11.18
CA PRO A 13 -3.38 11.97 -10.83
C PRO A 13 -2.38 11.92 -12.00
N ASP A 14 -1.61 13.00 -12.18
CA ASP A 14 -0.39 12.97 -12.97
C ASP A 14 0.78 12.48 -12.10
N TRP A 15 1.02 11.18 -12.11
CA TRP A 15 2.03 10.53 -11.28
C TRP A 15 3.46 11.05 -11.52
N ALA A 16 3.77 11.54 -12.72
CA ALA A 16 5.09 12.09 -13.01
C ALA A 16 5.39 13.39 -12.26
N SER A 17 4.34 14.11 -11.87
CA SER A 17 4.47 15.38 -11.11
C SER A 17 4.48 15.19 -9.59
N LEU A 18 4.20 13.99 -9.10
CA LEU A 18 4.07 13.71 -7.67
C LEU A 18 5.36 13.18 -7.05
N PRO A 19 5.66 13.54 -5.79
CA PRO A 19 6.82 13.00 -5.09
C PRO A 19 6.69 11.50 -4.89
N ALA A 20 7.82 10.79 -4.92
CA ALA A 20 7.88 9.35 -4.69
C ALA A 20 8.46 9.04 -3.30
N ALA A 21 7.75 8.24 -2.52
CA ALA A 21 8.21 7.68 -1.26
C ALA A 21 9.06 6.43 -1.56
N GLN A 22 10.39 6.52 -1.39
CA GLN A 22 11.29 5.42 -1.70
C GLN A 22 11.12 4.26 -0.71
N ILE A 23 10.83 3.08 -1.20
CA ILE A 23 10.76 1.83 -0.43
C ILE A 23 12.17 1.24 -0.45
N SER A 24 13.00 1.61 0.51
CA SER A 24 14.45 1.37 0.46
C SER A 24 15.05 0.73 1.72
N ILE A 25 14.24 0.50 2.75
CA ILE A 25 14.71 -0.09 4.01
C ILE A 25 14.51 -1.60 3.93
N PRO A 26 15.58 -2.40 3.86
CA PRO A 26 15.48 -3.85 3.70
C PRO A 26 14.93 -4.53 4.96
N TYR A 27 14.22 -5.63 4.76
CA TYR A 27 13.68 -6.50 5.79
C TYR A 27 13.79 -7.97 5.35
N GLY A 28 14.36 -8.79 6.23
CA GLY A 28 14.39 -10.26 6.03
C GLY A 28 15.36 -10.76 4.96
N GLY A 29 16.28 -9.94 4.50
CA GLY A 29 17.29 -10.32 3.50
C GLY A 29 18.10 -9.13 2.99
N GLU A 30 19.09 -9.43 2.16
CA GLU A 30 19.86 -8.42 1.43
C GLU A 30 19.33 -8.34 -0.01
N GLY A 31 18.91 -7.18 -0.45
CA GLY A 31 18.42 -7.00 -1.79
C GLY A 31 18.31 -5.54 -2.20
N THR A 32 18.36 -5.29 -3.50
CA THR A 32 18.35 -3.95 -4.09
C THR A 32 17.33 -3.83 -5.20
N VAL A 33 16.08 -4.15 -4.92
CA VAL A 33 14.99 -3.75 -5.80
C VAL A 33 14.67 -2.29 -5.55
N GLN A 34 14.73 -1.45 -6.58
CA GLN A 34 14.24 -0.08 -6.46
C GLN A 34 12.70 -0.12 -6.48
N ALA A 35 12.09 0.40 -5.43
CA ALA A 35 10.64 0.48 -5.36
C ALA A 35 10.20 1.81 -4.72
N TRP A 36 8.99 2.25 -5.06
CA TRP A 36 8.42 3.48 -4.49
C TRP A 36 6.90 3.45 -4.47
N GLY A 37 6.34 4.27 -3.59
CA GLY A 37 4.92 4.57 -3.54
C GLY A 37 4.65 6.05 -3.79
N GLN A 38 3.51 6.35 -4.38
CA GLN A 38 3.00 7.72 -4.58
C GLN A 38 1.53 7.75 -4.20
N LEU A 39 1.12 8.82 -3.54
CA LEU A 39 -0.26 9.05 -3.15
C LEU A 39 -0.73 10.43 -3.63
N ALA A 40 -1.99 10.46 -4.02
CA ALA A 40 -2.77 11.68 -4.21
C ALA A 40 -4.15 11.48 -3.57
N TRP A 41 -4.94 12.53 -3.44
CA TRP A 41 -6.29 12.43 -2.92
C TRP A 41 -7.24 13.45 -3.57
N ASP A 42 -8.53 13.14 -3.53
CA ASP A 42 -9.62 14.05 -3.87
C ASP A 42 -10.78 13.90 -2.87
N GLU A 43 -11.92 14.48 -3.15
CA GLU A 43 -13.10 14.40 -2.28
C GLU A 43 -13.66 12.96 -2.15
N THR A 44 -13.27 12.05 -3.01
CA THR A 44 -13.80 10.68 -3.07
C THR A 44 -12.93 9.67 -2.36
N GLY A 45 -11.59 9.90 -2.32
CA GLY A 45 -10.67 8.93 -1.73
C GLY A 45 -9.20 9.22 -1.96
N ILE A 46 -8.39 8.19 -1.74
CA ILE A 46 -6.95 8.20 -1.90
C ILE A 46 -6.59 7.40 -3.15
N PHE A 47 -5.87 8.01 -4.07
CA PHE A 47 -5.24 7.34 -5.22
C PHE A 47 -3.86 6.84 -4.80
N VAL A 48 -3.57 5.62 -5.15
CA VAL A 48 -2.31 4.94 -4.85
C VAL A 48 -1.64 4.51 -6.14
N ASN A 49 -0.35 4.74 -6.25
CA ASN A 49 0.53 4.18 -7.27
C ASN A 49 1.74 3.56 -6.59
N LEU A 50 1.95 2.27 -6.82
CA LEU A 50 3.12 1.54 -6.35
C LEU A 50 3.91 1.02 -7.53
N HIS A 51 5.23 1.02 -7.42
CA HIS A 51 6.11 0.57 -8.49
C HIS A 51 7.36 -0.13 -7.95
N ALA A 52 7.84 -1.15 -8.68
CA ALA A 52 9.12 -1.80 -8.43
C ALA A 52 9.85 -2.06 -9.75
N LYS A 53 11.17 -1.87 -9.75
CA LYS A 53 12.05 -2.27 -10.84
C LYS A 53 12.45 -3.72 -10.64
N GLU A 54 11.68 -4.62 -11.22
CA GLU A 54 11.88 -6.06 -11.17
C GLU A 54 11.88 -6.65 -12.57
N GLU A 55 12.97 -7.29 -12.95
CA GLU A 55 13.09 -7.96 -14.26
C GLU A 55 12.17 -9.18 -14.37
N PHE A 56 12.06 -9.95 -13.28
CA PHE A 56 11.26 -11.16 -13.24
C PHE A 56 10.09 -10.98 -12.28
N ILE A 57 8.88 -10.92 -12.83
CA ILE A 57 7.65 -10.75 -12.07
C ILE A 57 7.03 -12.12 -11.84
N ARG A 58 7.08 -12.61 -10.59
CA ARG A 58 6.30 -13.80 -10.21
C ARG A 58 4.83 -13.40 -10.02
N CYS A 59 3.90 -14.15 -10.61
CA CYS A 59 2.47 -13.91 -10.51
C CYS A 59 1.71 -15.24 -10.69
N GLU A 60 1.64 -16.04 -9.64
CA GLU A 60 1.04 -17.37 -9.62
C GLU A 60 -0.17 -17.46 -8.68
N GLU A 61 -0.27 -16.54 -7.71
CA GLU A 61 -1.33 -16.47 -6.73
C GLU A 61 -2.56 -15.73 -7.29
N LEU A 62 -3.41 -16.49 -8.02
CA LEU A 62 -4.52 -15.92 -8.81
C LEU A 62 -5.90 -16.12 -8.16
N GLU A 63 -6.00 -17.07 -7.23
CA GLU A 63 -7.27 -17.38 -6.57
C GLU A 63 -7.62 -16.37 -5.48
N PRO A 64 -8.89 -16.11 -5.24
CA PRO A 64 -9.32 -15.31 -4.10
C PRO A 64 -8.74 -15.85 -2.78
N LEU A 65 -8.27 -14.96 -1.92
CA LEU A 65 -7.65 -15.31 -0.64
C LEU A 65 -6.30 -16.07 -0.73
N SER A 66 -5.68 -16.18 -1.90
CA SER A 66 -4.34 -16.74 -1.99
C SER A 66 -3.29 -15.80 -1.36
N PRO A 67 -2.12 -16.31 -0.97
CA PRO A 67 -1.07 -15.53 -0.31
C PRO A 67 -0.28 -14.71 -1.33
N VAL A 68 -0.83 -13.57 -1.78
CA VAL A 68 -0.20 -12.72 -2.81
C VAL A 68 1.19 -12.20 -2.42
N CYS A 69 1.55 -12.20 -1.14
CA CYS A 69 2.89 -11.88 -0.65
C CYS A 69 3.96 -12.89 -1.09
N GLU A 70 3.57 -14.10 -1.54
CA GLU A 70 4.48 -15.08 -2.15
C GLU A 70 4.90 -14.70 -3.58
N ASP A 71 4.08 -13.89 -4.27
CA ASP A 71 4.39 -13.31 -5.58
C ASP A 71 5.25 -12.05 -5.48
N SER A 72 5.69 -11.50 -6.60
CA SER A 72 6.11 -10.10 -6.67
C SER A 72 4.94 -9.24 -6.20
N CYS A 73 5.10 -8.61 -5.03
CA CYS A 73 4.00 -7.96 -4.33
C CYS A 73 4.35 -6.51 -3.95
N LEU A 74 3.40 -5.62 -4.17
CA LEU A 74 3.47 -4.21 -3.79
C LEU A 74 2.35 -3.89 -2.81
N GLU A 75 2.70 -3.24 -1.70
CA GLU A 75 1.79 -3.13 -0.57
C GLU A 75 1.70 -1.69 -0.04
N PHE A 76 0.50 -1.30 0.34
CA PHE A 76 0.26 -0.08 1.10
C PHE A 76 -0.64 -0.39 2.29
N PHE A 77 -0.10 -0.13 3.48
CA PHE A 77 -0.82 -0.28 4.74
C PHE A 77 -1.24 1.09 5.23
N ILE A 78 -2.50 1.25 5.60
CA ILE A 78 -3.06 2.54 6.02
C ILE A 78 -3.79 2.41 7.35
N ARG A 79 -3.44 3.31 8.28
CA ARG A 79 -4.08 3.53 9.58
C ARG A 79 -4.76 4.90 9.56
N PRO A 80 -6.09 4.95 9.33
CA PRO A 80 -6.80 6.20 9.06
C PRO A 80 -6.96 7.14 10.26
N THR A 81 -6.79 6.62 11.49
CA THR A 81 -7.02 7.35 12.73
C THR A 81 -5.87 7.12 13.73
N GLU A 82 -5.95 7.72 14.92
CA GLU A 82 -5.01 7.47 16.02
C GLU A 82 -5.15 6.06 16.62
N ALA A 83 -6.26 5.36 16.41
CA ALA A 83 -6.40 3.95 16.78
C ALA A 83 -5.41 3.09 15.99
N LEU A 84 -4.99 1.96 16.55
CA LEU A 84 -4.03 1.06 15.89
C LEU A 84 -4.65 0.24 14.75
N ASN A 85 -5.96 0.32 14.55
CA ASN A 85 -6.63 -0.38 13.46
C ASN A 85 -6.16 0.14 12.09
N TYR A 86 -5.77 -0.76 11.23
CA TYR A 86 -5.25 -0.47 9.90
C TYR A 86 -5.83 -1.42 8.86
N PHE A 87 -5.72 -1.03 7.60
CA PHE A 87 -5.91 -1.91 6.44
C PHE A 87 -4.56 -2.20 5.80
N ASN A 88 -4.37 -3.42 5.31
CA ASN A 88 -3.27 -3.78 4.40
C ASN A 88 -3.84 -4.11 3.02
N PHE A 89 -3.34 -3.42 2.02
CA PHE A 89 -3.60 -3.66 0.60
C PHE A 89 -2.32 -4.24 0.00
N GLU A 90 -2.32 -5.51 -0.36
CA GLU A 90 -1.20 -6.21 -0.95
C GLU A 90 -1.61 -6.70 -2.33
N TYR A 91 -0.97 -6.21 -3.39
CA TYR A 91 -1.32 -6.52 -4.77
C TYR A 91 -0.18 -7.23 -5.49
N ASN A 92 -0.49 -8.31 -6.20
CA ASN A 92 0.38 -8.89 -7.23
C ASN A 92 0.08 -8.26 -8.61
N PHE A 93 0.83 -8.69 -9.63
CA PHE A 93 0.68 -8.16 -10.98
C PHE A 93 -0.67 -8.48 -11.64
N ALA A 94 -1.36 -9.55 -11.25
CA ALA A 94 -2.72 -9.87 -11.71
C ALA A 94 -3.81 -9.00 -11.07
N CYS A 95 -3.43 -8.03 -10.23
CA CYS A 95 -4.37 -7.27 -9.40
C CYS A 95 -5.19 -8.17 -8.47
N ASN A 96 -4.66 -9.35 -8.12
CA ASN A 96 -5.19 -10.09 -7.01
C ASN A 96 -4.73 -9.43 -5.71
N VAL A 97 -5.61 -9.36 -4.71
CA VAL A 97 -5.33 -8.58 -3.51
C VAL A 97 -5.56 -9.38 -2.23
N TYR A 98 -4.60 -9.28 -1.33
CA TYR A 98 -4.82 -9.55 0.08
C TYR A 98 -5.26 -8.24 0.74
N LEU A 99 -6.52 -8.17 1.14
CA LEU A 99 -7.07 -7.06 1.91
C LEU A 99 -7.34 -7.54 3.33
N GLY A 100 -6.64 -6.96 4.29
CA GLY A 100 -6.81 -7.28 5.70
C GLY A 100 -7.19 -6.06 6.53
N TYR A 101 -7.69 -6.32 7.74
CA TYR A 101 -8.02 -5.33 8.75
C TYR A 101 -7.73 -5.88 10.14
N GLY A 102 -7.06 -5.12 10.99
CA GLY A 102 -6.72 -5.52 12.34
C GLY A 102 -5.92 -4.46 13.08
N THR A 103 -5.35 -4.82 14.24
CA THR A 103 -4.45 -3.98 15.03
C THR A 103 -3.00 -4.52 15.05
N GLY A 104 -2.80 -5.69 14.47
CA GLY A 104 -1.53 -6.39 14.39
C GLY A 104 -1.69 -7.79 13.81
N PRO A 105 -0.62 -8.60 13.74
CA PRO A 105 -0.66 -9.89 13.05
C PRO A 105 -1.52 -10.95 13.74
N LYS A 106 -1.86 -10.76 15.01
CA LYS A 106 -2.62 -11.76 15.81
C LYS A 106 -4.12 -11.62 15.67
N ASP A 107 -4.62 -10.47 15.27
CA ASP A 107 -6.05 -10.16 15.15
C ASP A 107 -6.43 -9.71 13.73
N LEU A 108 -5.53 -9.94 12.78
CA LEU A 108 -5.76 -9.60 11.37
C LEU A 108 -6.85 -10.50 10.79
N ILE A 109 -7.90 -9.88 10.28
CA ILE A 109 -8.94 -10.55 9.51
C ILE A 109 -8.80 -10.24 8.03
N ARG A 110 -9.07 -11.21 7.16
CA ARG A 110 -9.13 -10.98 5.70
C ARG A 110 -10.52 -10.50 5.32
N LEU A 111 -10.53 -9.44 4.52
CA LEU A 111 -11.75 -8.89 3.97
C LEU A 111 -11.91 -9.37 2.52
N MET A 112 -13.10 -9.84 2.19
CA MET A 112 -13.50 -10.14 0.84
C MET A 112 -14.79 -9.40 0.53
N MET A 113 -14.74 -8.51 -0.46
CA MET A 113 -15.89 -7.73 -0.90
C MET A 113 -16.41 -8.30 -2.21
N HIS A 114 -17.74 -8.33 -2.38
CA HIS A 114 -18.37 -8.82 -3.61
C HIS A 114 -17.85 -8.07 -4.86
N ASP A 115 -17.76 -6.74 -4.78
CA ASP A 115 -17.33 -5.90 -5.90
C ASP A 115 -15.96 -5.25 -5.64
N GLN A 116 -14.99 -6.01 -5.11
CA GLN A 116 -13.68 -5.51 -4.70
C GLN A 116 -12.93 -4.82 -5.84
N LYS A 117 -12.95 -5.41 -7.06
CA LYS A 117 -12.32 -4.79 -8.23
C LYS A 117 -13.03 -3.51 -8.68
N ALA A 118 -14.35 -3.45 -8.63
CA ALA A 118 -15.10 -2.23 -8.95
C ALA A 118 -14.90 -1.14 -7.88
N THR A 119 -14.76 -1.52 -6.61
CA THR A 119 -14.55 -0.59 -5.50
C THR A 119 -13.19 0.08 -5.57
N PHE A 120 -12.11 -0.69 -5.75
CA PHE A 120 -10.75 -0.17 -5.71
C PHE A 120 -10.14 0.09 -7.08
N GLN A 121 -10.74 -0.39 -8.17
CA GLN A 121 -10.34 -0.18 -9.56
C GLN A 121 -8.84 -0.43 -9.82
N PRO A 122 -8.25 -1.56 -9.35
CA PRO A 122 -6.83 -1.81 -9.51
C PRO A 122 -6.46 -2.01 -10.98
N LYS A 123 -5.30 -1.45 -11.36
CA LYS A 123 -4.72 -1.60 -12.70
C LYS A 123 -3.21 -1.81 -12.56
N SER A 124 -2.73 -2.96 -13.00
CA SER A 124 -1.30 -3.19 -13.14
C SER A 124 -0.79 -2.66 -14.47
N TYR A 125 0.48 -2.29 -14.50
CA TYR A 125 1.16 -1.85 -15.72
C TYR A 125 2.61 -2.33 -15.71
N LYS A 126 3.16 -2.53 -16.91
CA LYS A 126 4.58 -2.82 -17.12
C LYS A 126 5.33 -1.57 -17.56
N THR A 127 6.59 -1.47 -17.16
CA THR A 127 7.58 -0.53 -17.68
C THR A 127 8.72 -1.31 -18.33
N GLU A 128 9.68 -0.60 -18.90
CA GLU A 128 10.88 -1.21 -19.50
C GLU A 128 11.70 -2.00 -18.44
N ASP A 129 11.72 -1.54 -17.21
CA ASP A 129 12.56 -2.05 -16.12
C ASP A 129 11.77 -2.62 -14.92
N GLY A 130 10.43 -2.79 -15.05
CA GLY A 130 9.64 -3.29 -13.94
C GLY A 130 8.13 -3.26 -14.13
N TRP A 131 7.43 -3.07 -13.03
CA TRP A 131 5.98 -3.06 -13.00
C TRP A 131 5.43 -2.17 -11.87
N GLY A 132 4.16 -1.87 -11.98
CA GLY A 132 3.45 -1.17 -10.93
C GLY A 132 1.97 -1.49 -10.89
N VAL A 133 1.32 -0.99 -9.86
CA VAL A 133 -0.13 -1.08 -9.69
C VAL A 133 -0.68 0.27 -9.21
N THR A 134 -1.77 0.70 -9.84
CA THR A 134 -2.55 1.85 -9.39
C THR A 134 -3.90 1.39 -8.88
N TYR A 135 -4.42 2.04 -7.86
CA TYR A 135 -5.77 1.79 -7.35
C TYR A 135 -6.29 2.99 -6.56
N HIS A 136 -7.55 2.93 -6.20
CA HIS A 136 -8.25 3.96 -5.44
C HIS A 136 -8.81 3.37 -4.15
N ILE A 137 -8.63 4.06 -3.02
CA ILE A 137 -9.24 3.71 -1.74
C ILE A 137 -10.33 4.73 -1.44
N PRO A 138 -11.62 4.41 -1.68
CA PRO A 138 -12.71 5.34 -1.44
C PRO A 138 -12.85 5.68 0.05
N PHE A 139 -13.10 6.94 0.38
CA PHE A 139 -13.43 7.32 1.76
C PHE A 139 -14.73 6.67 2.25
N THR A 140 -15.64 6.29 1.35
CA THR A 140 -16.82 5.49 1.69
C THR A 140 -16.44 4.11 2.22
N PHE A 141 -15.39 3.46 1.67
CA PHE A 141 -14.86 2.21 2.21
C PHE A 141 -14.25 2.41 3.61
N ILE A 142 -13.42 3.44 3.81
CA ILE A 142 -12.84 3.74 5.13
C ILE A 142 -13.94 3.95 6.17
N ARG A 143 -15.02 4.66 5.83
CA ARG A 143 -16.15 4.91 6.73
C ARG A 143 -16.98 3.68 7.12
N LEU A 144 -16.85 2.56 6.42
CA LEU A 144 -17.47 1.29 6.87
C LEU A 144 -16.89 0.81 8.20
N PHE A 145 -15.60 1.11 8.45
CA PHE A 145 -14.87 0.68 9.65
C PHE A 145 -14.60 1.84 10.62
N PHE A 146 -14.56 3.05 10.11
CA PHE A 146 -14.33 4.29 10.85
C PHE A 146 -15.45 5.30 10.50
N PRO A 147 -16.68 5.15 11.06
CA PRO A 147 -17.83 5.95 10.65
C PRO A 147 -17.64 7.46 10.76
N ASP A 148 -16.85 7.91 11.75
CA ASP A 148 -16.57 9.32 11.99
C ASP A 148 -15.41 9.88 11.15
N PHE A 149 -14.80 9.08 10.28
CA PHE A 149 -13.69 9.53 9.42
C PHE A 149 -14.12 10.65 8.48
N LYS A 150 -13.40 11.78 8.55
CA LYS A 150 -13.58 12.95 7.70
C LYS A 150 -12.26 13.33 7.06
N ALA A 151 -12.24 13.37 5.73
CA ALA A 151 -11.11 13.89 4.99
C ALA A 151 -11.18 15.41 4.91
N TYR A 152 -10.08 16.09 5.20
CA TYR A 152 -9.90 17.52 5.06
C TYR A 152 -8.42 17.84 4.87
N GLU A 153 -8.11 18.97 4.25
CA GLU A 153 -6.72 19.43 4.10
C GLU A 153 -6.07 19.63 5.47
N GLY A 154 -4.87 19.06 5.64
CA GLY A 154 -4.14 19.03 6.92
C GLY A 154 -4.45 17.82 7.80
N LEU A 155 -5.40 16.95 7.45
CA LEU A 155 -5.63 15.70 8.18
C LEU A 155 -4.35 14.88 8.20
N LYS A 156 -3.94 14.47 9.40
CA LYS A 156 -2.83 13.55 9.64
C LYS A 156 -3.36 12.14 9.92
N PHE A 157 -2.77 11.19 9.27
CA PHE A 157 -3.03 9.76 9.45
C PHE A 157 -1.71 9.01 9.23
N TYR A 158 -1.71 7.69 9.17
CA TYR A 158 -0.46 6.92 9.14
C TYR A 158 -0.51 5.82 8.10
N GLY A 159 0.65 5.45 7.58
CA GLY A 159 0.76 4.35 6.63
C GLY A 159 2.20 3.95 6.38
N ASN A 160 2.36 2.87 5.65
CA ASN A 160 3.67 2.45 5.17
C ASN A 160 3.54 1.80 3.80
N PHE A 161 4.60 1.87 3.02
CA PHE A 161 4.69 1.19 1.75
C PHE A 161 5.68 0.05 1.88
N TYR A 162 5.37 -1.07 1.22
CA TYR A 162 6.22 -2.24 1.21
C TYR A 162 6.36 -2.82 -0.19
N ARG A 163 7.46 -3.47 -0.40
CA ARG A 163 7.68 -4.44 -1.47
C ARG A 163 8.01 -5.77 -0.82
N SER A 164 7.30 -6.82 -1.17
CA SER A 164 7.54 -8.18 -0.72
C SER A 164 7.57 -9.16 -1.89
N GLY A 165 7.87 -10.42 -1.59
CA GLY A 165 7.93 -11.46 -2.59
C GLY A 165 8.59 -12.71 -2.05
N GLU A 166 7.92 -13.45 -1.16
CA GLU A 166 8.53 -14.59 -0.44
C GLU A 166 9.04 -15.70 -1.37
N LYS A 167 8.40 -15.89 -2.54
CA LYS A 167 8.80 -16.84 -3.58
C LYS A 167 9.24 -16.17 -4.89
N ALA A 168 9.36 -14.85 -4.90
CA ALA A 168 9.86 -14.12 -6.06
C ALA A 168 11.37 -14.36 -6.28
N ALA A 169 11.90 -13.94 -7.42
CA ALA A 169 13.33 -14.04 -7.72
C ALA A 169 14.22 -13.29 -6.71
N SER A 170 13.66 -12.26 -6.07
CA SER A 170 14.29 -11.51 -4.96
C SER A 170 13.43 -11.68 -3.70
N PRO A 171 13.63 -12.77 -2.92
CA PRO A 171 12.75 -13.14 -1.81
C PRO A 171 13.08 -12.38 -0.53
N PHE A 172 12.88 -11.08 -0.52
CA PHE A 172 13.07 -10.21 0.64
C PHE A 172 12.00 -9.10 0.66
N GLY A 173 11.79 -8.55 1.84
CA GLY A 173 10.90 -7.42 2.04
C GLY A 173 11.65 -6.10 2.08
N MET A 174 10.97 -5.02 1.76
CA MET A 174 11.45 -3.64 1.89
C MET A 174 10.33 -2.74 2.39
N SER A 175 10.67 -1.67 3.09
CA SER A 175 9.72 -0.68 3.59
C SER A 175 10.16 0.75 3.30
N TRP A 176 9.20 1.67 3.29
CA TRP A 176 9.45 3.12 3.22
C TRP A 176 9.80 3.71 4.59
N ASN A 177 9.02 3.39 5.62
CA ASN A 177 9.32 3.79 7.00
C ASN A 177 9.86 2.59 7.76
N PRO A 178 10.85 2.77 8.68
CA PRO A 178 11.37 1.68 9.49
C PRO A 178 10.24 0.91 10.19
N ILE A 179 10.35 -0.41 10.18
CA ILE A 179 9.48 -1.29 10.97
C ILE A 179 10.04 -1.43 12.39
N ASP A 180 9.30 -2.10 13.27
CA ASP A 180 9.77 -2.41 14.62
C ASP A 180 11.16 -3.10 14.58
N PRO A 181 12.17 -2.55 15.27
CA PRO A 181 13.51 -3.16 15.30
C PRO A 181 13.56 -4.58 15.87
N SER A 182 12.62 -4.93 16.73
CA SER A 182 12.43 -6.31 17.21
C SER A 182 11.53 -7.12 16.28
N GLY A 183 11.01 -6.45 15.23
CA GLY A 183 9.91 -6.92 14.41
C GLY A 183 10.31 -7.99 13.42
N THR A 184 9.39 -8.90 13.27
CA THR A 184 9.44 -9.99 12.30
C THR A 184 8.30 -9.83 11.27
N THR A 185 7.67 -8.64 11.19
CA THR A 185 6.47 -8.45 10.39
C THR A 185 6.26 -6.98 10.00
N PHE A 186 5.62 -6.75 8.86
CA PHE A 186 5.12 -5.45 8.42
C PHE A 186 3.89 -4.95 9.19
N HIS A 187 3.19 -5.87 9.86
CA HIS A 187 1.93 -5.60 10.58
C HIS A 187 2.16 -4.93 11.93
N CYS A 188 2.87 -3.78 11.94
CA CYS A 188 3.22 -3.00 13.13
C CYS A 188 2.74 -1.55 12.99
N PRO A 189 1.43 -1.25 13.15
CA PRO A 189 0.86 0.07 12.88
C PRO A 189 1.40 1.20 13.76
N ALA A 190 2.03 0.90 14.89
CA ALA A 190 2.72 1.88 15.73
C ALA A 190 3.97 2.49 15.05
N PHE A 191 4.53 1.81 14.04
CA PHE A 191 5.73 2.21 13.32
C PHE A 191 5.44 2.76 11.91
N TYR A 192 4.18 3.04 11.57
CA TYR A 192 3.87 3.64 10.27
C TYR A 192 4.33 5.09 10.21
N GLY A 193 4.74 5.53 9.03
CA GLY A 193 5.07 6.91 8.73
C GLY A 193 3.84 7.81 8.74
N GLN A 194 4.06 9.12 8.88
CA GLN A 194 2.98 10.10 8.87
C GLN A 194 2.56 10.43 7.45
N LEU A 195 1.27 10.43 7.19
CA LEU A 195 0.64 10.86 5.95
C LEU A 195 -0.21 12.10 6.22
N ILE A 196 -0.17 13.07 5.29
CA ILE A 196 -0.87 14.35 5.46
C ILE A 196 -1.67 14.63 4.17
N LEU A 197 -2.96 14.88 4.28
CA LEU A 197 -3.74 15.36 3.15
C LEU A 197 -3.37 16.84 2.90
N GLY A 198 -2.62 17.10 1.83
CA GLY A 198 -2.21 18.45 1.45
C GLY A 198 -3.22 19.16 0.54
N GLY A 199 -2.93 20.41 0.21
CA GLY A 199 -3.66 21.20 -0.80
C GLY A 199 -3.31 20.83 -2.25
N GLU A 200 -3.82 21.64 -3.19
CA GLU A 200 -3.56 21.54 -4.63
C GLU A 200 -2.10 21.84 -5.00
#